data_3fe7beabba0513c4b06f68c16f24311f
#
_entry.id   3fe7beabba0513c4b06f68c16f24311f
#
_cell.length_a   1.000
_cell.length_b   1.000
_cell.length_c   1.000
_cell.angle_alpha   90.00
_cell.angle_beta   90.00
_cell.angle_gamma   90.00
#
_symmetry.space_group_name_H-M   'P 1'
#
loop_
_entity.id
_entity.type
_entity.pdbx_description
1 polymer ?
#
loop_
_entity_poly.entity_id
_entity_poly.type
_entity_poly.pdbx_seq_one_letter_code
_entity_poly.pdbx_strand_id
1 'polypeptide(L)'
;MRKQTTQATSTISSDNNIVTEDDFDNLIVKYESSQYDGKITDLPICQVLNDKSPASVGMFVKAKNLPQIGWRGPEATYEHTFSSGATELGVLLQSPRMHILRTSPRCIEIRKTGELVANYENVEGRKKYEDLGNLATLRTFYLIYLVDENNNNFHDLPLILSIKGVAAVRFGEAYRQFKRQLEIAYANRRKTQYKPKDERFHIAGIFNPTFKPSLEPPDGEQKSWVAVPAYFATPAPQGDDLSNYLVPQKEEELWAIVQSSNEFSSNILKTAQEHNRMLESASDSTNATTIDTNAVAVIANADELPY
;
A
#
# COMPACT_ATOMS: atom_id res chain seq x y z
N MET A 1 78.55 -36.52 24.60
CA MET A 1 77.18 -37.05 24.60
C MET A 1 76.16 -35.89 24.80
N ARG A 2 75.53 -35.46 23.74
CA ARG A 2 74.51 -34.38 23.78
C ARG A 2 73.13 -35.03 23.54
N LYS A 3 72.23 -34.92 24.50
CA LYS A 3 70.83 -35.37 24.38
C LYS A 3 70.13 -34.35 23.56
N GLN A 4 69.49 -34.77 22.45
CA GLN A 4 68.52 -34.00 21.70
C GLN A 4 67.17 -34.21 22.32
N THR A 5 66.52 -33.09 22.69
CA THR A 5 65.13 -33.05 23.15
C THR A 5 64.28 -32.75 21.94
N THR A 6 63.43 -33.69 21.55
CA THR A 6 62.46 -33.52 20.47
C THR A 6 61.24 -32.80 21.03
N GLN A 7 61.01 -31.59 20.57
CA GLN A 7 59.68 -30.88 20.79
C GLN A 7 58.69 -31.37 19.76
N ALA A 8 57.59 -31.90 20.26
CA ALA A 8 56.43 -32.19 19.46
C ALA A 8 55.58 -30.91 19.27
N THR A 9 55.52 -30.44 18.04
CA THR A 9 54.65 -29.31 17.63
C THR A 9 53.26 -29.86 17.37
N SER A 10 52.28 -29.57 18.24
CA SER A 10 50.89 -29.82 17.99
C SER A 10 50.35 -28.76 17.02
N THR A 11 50.07 -29.14 15.81
CA THR A 11 49.37 -28.31 14.83
C THR A 11 47.86 -28.36 15.20
N ILE A 12 47.34 -27.26 15.76
CA ILE A 12 45.90 -27.02 15.89
C ILE A 12 45.48 -26.54 14.53
N SER A 13 44.81 -27.37 13.77
CA SER A 13 44.09 -26.96 12.57
C SER A 13 42.77 -26.28 13.02
N SER A 14 42.75 -24.95 13.01
CA SER A 14 41.54 -24.18 13.12
C SER A 14 40.87 -24.18 11.74
N ASP A 15 39.97 -25.09 11.51
CA ASP A 15 39.00 -24.97 10.42
C ASP A 15 38.08 -23.77 10.71
N ASN A 16 38.52 -22.59 10.31
CA ASN A 16 37.66 -21.43 10.19
C ASN A 16 36.74 -21.68 8.99
N ASN A 17 35.58 -22.23 9.24
CA ASN A 17 34.45 -22.16 8.31
C ASN A 17 34.10 -20.66 8.12
N ILE A 18 34.70 -20.05 7.12
CA ILE A 18 34.31 -18.72 6.65
C ILE A 18 32.96 -18.93 5.94
N VAL A 19 31.89 -18.57 6.63
CA VAL A 19 30.53 -18.52 6.03
C VAL A 19 30.62 -17.46 4.91
N THR A 20 30.39 -17.89 3.68
CA THR A 20 30.41 -16.99 2.50
C THR A 20 29.05 -16.29 2.34
N GLU A 21 29.01 -15.19 1.58
CA GLU A 21 27.74 -14.54 1.25
C GLU A 21 26.77 -15.53 0.55
N ASP A 22 27.27 -16.42 -0.29
CA ASP A 22 26.48 -17.46 -0.95
C ASP A 22 25.84 -18.45 0.06
N ASP A 23 26.50 -18.70 1.20
CA ASP A 23 25.92 -19.54 2.26
C ASP A 23 24.77 -18.85 2.97
N PHE A 24 24.81 -17.52 3.14
CA PHE A 24 23.69 -16.74 3.68
C PHE A 24 22.51 -16.71 2.70
N ASP A 25 22.75 -16.51 1.41
CA ASP A 25 21.69 -16.52 0.39
C ASP A 25 21.00 -17.88 0.31
N ASN A 26 21.74 -18.97 0.40
CA ASN A 26 21.19 -20.33 0.46
C ASN A 26 20.40 -20.60 1.77
N LEU A 27 20.82 -19.99 2.89
CA LEU A 27 20.08 -20.07 4.15
C LEU A 27 18.76 -19.29 4.09
N ILE A 28 18.75 -18.11 3.47
CA ILE A 28 17.54 -17.31 3.27
C ILE A 28 16.52 -18.14 2.51
N VAL A 29 16.85 -18.68 1.36
CA VAL A 29 15.95 -19.53 0.55
C VAL A 29 15.47 -20.76 1.34
N LYS A 30 16.31 -21.36 2.17
CA LYS A 30 15.96 -22.54 2.97
C LYS A 30 14.98 -22.26 4.10
N TYR A 31 14.98 -21.04 4.63
CA TYR A 31 14.10 -20.62 5.73
C TYR A 31 12.92 -19.78 5.28
N GLU A 32 12.82 -19.46 4.00
CA GLU A 32 11.59 -18.88 3.44
C GLU A 32 10.45 -19.86 3.62
N SER A 33 9.47 -19.45 4.40
CA SER A 33 8.27 -20.26 4.65
C SER A 33 7.27 -20.01 3.55
N SER A 34 6.95 -21.04 2.76
CA SER A 34 5.84 -21.02 1.78
C SER A 34 4.47 -20.69 2.42
N GLN A 35 4.36 -20.72 3.75
CA GLN A 35 3.16 -20.28 4.47
C GLN A 35 2.93 -18.78 4.39
N TYR A 36 3.97 -17.99 4.08
CA TYR A 36 3.89 -16.53 3.91
C TYR A 36 3.85 -16.12 2.45
N ASP A 37 4.02 -17.05 1.51
CA ASP A 37 3.87 -16.77 0.09
C ASP A 37 2.44 -16.32 -0.22
N GLY A 38 2.27 -15.01 -0.33
CA GLY A 38 1.12 -14.40 -1.00
C GLY A 38 -0.15 -14.18 -0.19
N LYS A 39 -0.15 -14.26 1.14
CA LYS A 39 -1.29 -13.77 1.93
C LYS A 39 -1.28 -12.24 1.97
N ILE A 40 -1.89 -11.65 0.97
CA ILE A 40 -2.10 -10.19 0.84
C ILE A 40 -2.80 -9.60 2.08
N THR A 41 -3.47 -10.41 2.88
CA THR A 41 -4.12 -10.01 4.12
C THR A 41 -3.17 -9.44 5.17
N ASP A 42 -1.88 -9.74 5.08
CA ASP A 42 -0.87 -9.33 6.06
C ASP A 42 -0.02 -8.13 5.59
N LEU A 43 -0.30 -7.60 4.39
CA LEU A 43 0.42 -6.45 3.86
C LEU A 43 0.09 -5.17 4.65
N PRO A 44 1.10 -4.37 5.01
CA PRO A 44 0.89 -3.12 5.70
C PRO A 44 0.05 -2.12 4.92
N ILE A 45 -0.83 -1.44 5.65
CA ILE A 45 -1.71 -0.40 5.10
C ILE A 45 -1.06 0.96 5.28
N CYS A 46 -0.99 1.74 4.20
CA CYS A 46 -0.79 3.18 4.22
C CYS A 46 -2.11 3.89 3.87
N GLN A 47 -2.21 5.16 4.23
CA GLN A 47 -3.44 5.93 4.06
C GLN A 47 -3.15 7.35 3.61
N VAL A 48 -4.15 8.02 3.05
CA VAL A 48 -4.07 9.45 2.76
C VAL A 48 -4.59 10.23 3.96
N LEU A 49 -3.74 11.10 4.51
CA LEU A 49 -4.11 12.00 5.61
C LEU A 49 -4.86 13.21 5.08
N ASN A 50 -5.97 13.51 5.73
CA ASN A 50 -6.81 14.68 5.46
C ASN A 50 -6.51 15.77 6.50
N ASP A 51 -6.19 16.96 6.04
CA ASP A 51 -5.98 18.14 6.88
C ASP A 51 -6.26 19.42 6.08
N LYS A 52 -6.46 20.54 6.77
CA LYS A 52 -6.56 21.87 6.14
C LYS A 52 -5.19 22.44 5.76
N SER A 53 -4.13 21.98 6.43
CA SER A 53 -2.76 22.41 6.19
C SER A 53 -2.14 21.68 5.01
N PRO A 54 -1.62 22.34 3.98
CA PRO A 54 -0.91 21.69 2.89
C PRO A 54 0.30 20.85 3.34
N ALA A 55 0.91 21.18 4.48
CA ALA A 55 2.06 20.44 5.00
C ALA A 55 1.68 19.10 5.66
N SER A 56 0.39 18.93 5.97
CA SER A 56 -0.11 17.76 6.71
C SER A 56 -0.93 16.80 5.85
N VAL A 57 -1.09 17.07 4.55
CA VAL A 57 -1.80 16.19 3.62
C VAL A 57 -0.84 15.36 2.78
N GLY A 58 -1.19 14.12 2.50
CA GLY A 58 -0.39 13.22 1.69
C GLY A 58 -0.59 11.76 2.05
N MET A 59 0.17 10.89 1.41
CA MET A 59 0.22 9.49 1.74
C MET A 59 1.11 9.27 2.97
N PHE A 60 0.56 8.62 3.99
CA PHE A 60 1.24 8.36 5.25
C PHE A 60 1.51 6.86 5.43
N VAL A 61 2.78 6.52 5.65
CA VAL A 61 3.24 5.17 5.96
C VAL A 61 3.74 5.17 7.40
N LYS A 62 3.12 4.37 8.27
CA LYS A 62 3.50 4.29 9.69
C LYS A 62 4.91 3.70 9.86
N ALA A 63 5.71 4.27 10.75
CA ALA A 63 7.09 3.81 11.01
C ALA A 63 7.17 2.32 11.38
N LYS A 64 6.21 1.82 12.15
CA LYS A 64 6.14 0.40 12.54
C LYS A 64 5.96 -0.57 11.37
N ASN A 65 5.46 -0.09 10.24
CA ASN A 65 5.25 -0.89 9.03
C ASN A 65 6.50 -0.94 8.12
N LEU A 66 7.44 0.00 8.27
CA LEU A 66 8.59 0.13 7.38
C LEU A 66 9.51 -1.10 7.39
N PRO A 67 9.88 -1.69 8.56
CA PRO A 67 10.71 -2.89 8.58
C PRO A 67 10.04 -4.10 7.93
N GLN A 68 8.70 -4.20 8.03
CA GLN A 68 7.94 -5.34 7.51
C GLN A 68 7.96 -5.42 5.97
N ILE A 69 8.18 -4.30 5.30
CA ILE A 69 8.19 -4.22 3.84
C ILE A 69 9.58 -4.00 3.25
N GLY A 70 10.65 -4.08 4.04
CA GLY A 70 12.01 -3.82 3.55
C GLY A 70 12.18 -2.38 3.05
N TRP A 71 11.74 -1.38 3.84
CA TRP A 71 11.73 0.03 3.44
C TRP A 71 13.13 0.61 3.25
N ARG A 72 13.37 1.24 2.10
CA ARG A 72 14.60 1.95 1.73
C ARG A 72 14.34 3.40 1.28
N GLY A 73 13.13 3.88 1.48
CA GLY A 73 12.72 5.24 1.15
C GLY A 73 13.11 6.27 2.23
N PRO A 74 12.47 7.46 2.23
CA PRO A 74 12.74 8.51 3.21
C PRO A 74 12.55 8.04 4.66
N GLU A 75 13.29 8.67 5.58
CA GLU A 75 13.16 8.40 7.01
C GLU A 75 11.80 8.82 7.57
N ALA A 76 11.34 8.12 8.60
CA ALA A 76 10.11 8.45 9.31
C ALA A 76 10.38 9.64 10.26
N THR A 77 9.94 10.84 9.85
CA THR A 77 10.15 12.08 10.60
C THR A 77 8.85 12.83 10.89
N TYR A 78 7.73 12.37 10.35
CA TYR A 78 6.44 13.04 10.51
C TYR A 78 5.62 12.35 11.61
N GLU A 79 5.20 13.14 12.60
CA GLU A 79 4.26 12.70 13.64
C GLU A 79 2.84 13.11 13.27
N HIS A 80 1.92 12.15 13.32
CA HIS A 80 0.50 12.38 13.09
C HIS A 80 -0.31 11.95 14.30
N THR A 81 -1.18 12.85 14.80
CA THR A 81 -2.15 12.53 15.83
C THR A 81 -3.50 12.28 15.17
N PHE A 82 -3.98 11.05 15.29
CA PHE A 82 -5.28 10.64 14.77
C PHE A 82 -6.43 11.17 15.63
N SER A 83 -7.64 11.16 15.09
CA SER A 83 -8.86 11.56 15.83
C SER A 83 -9.12 10.72 17.09
N SER A 84 -8.61 9.48 17.14
CA SER A 84 -8.60 8.63 18.33
C SER A 84 -7.69 9.14 19.47
N GLY A 85 -6.88 10.19 19.22
CA GLY A 85 -5.85 10.70 20.12
C GLY A 85 -4.52 9.91 20.08
N ALA A 86 -4.43 8.84 19.30
CA ALA A 86 -3.18 8.11 19.12
C ALA A 86 -2.22 8.91 18.22
N THR A 87 -0.96 9.04 18.65
CA THR A 87 0.10 9.66 17.86
C THR A 87 1.01 8.59 17.29
N GLU A 88 1.25 8.63 15.99
CA GLU A 88 2.11 7.69 15.28
C GLU A 88 3.19 8.45 14.49
N LEU A 89 4.41 7.95 14.55
CA LEU A 89 5.52 8.40 13.70
C LEU A 89 5.42 7.70 12.35
N GLY A 90 5.80 8.39 11.27
CA GLY A 90 5.81 7.80 9.93
C GLY A 90 6.45 8.67 8.87
N VAL A 91 6.30 8.23 7.63
CA VAL A 91 6.72 8.97 6.43
C VAL A 91 5.48 9.59 5.80
N LEU A 92 5.49 10.91 5.59
CA LEU A 92 4.46 11.62 4.85
C LEU A 92 4.96 11.99 3.45
N LEU A 93 4.32 11.47 2.42
CA LEU A 93 4.64 11.71 1.02
C LEU A 93 3.54 12.58 0.39
N GLN A 94 3.86 13.83 0.09
CA GLN A 94 2.92 14.77 -0.54
C GLN A 94 2.79 14.55 -2.06
N SER A 95 3.85 14.06 -2.68
CA SER A 95 3.91 13.75 -4.12
C SER A 95 4.54 12.37 -4.34
N PRO A 96 3.87 11.29 -3.89
CA PRO A 96 4.38 9.94 -4.05
C PRO A 96 4.43 9.56 -5.53
N ARG A 97 5.47 8.83 -5.92
CA ARG A 97 5.58 8.16 -7.22
C ARG A 97 5.28 6.68 -7.00
N MET A 98 4.37 6.10 -7.78
CA MET A 98 3.93 4.73 -7.52
C MET A 98 3.50 3.97 -8.77
N HIS A 99 3.78 2.67 -8.77
CA HIS A 99 3.04 1.70 -9.56
C HIS A 99 1.75 1.31 -8.84
N ILE A 100 0.63 1.29 -9.54
CA ILE A 100 -0.65 0.77 -9.01
C ILE A 100 -0.89 -0.58 -9.67
N LEU A 101 -0.78 -1.65 -8.88
CA LEU A 101 -0.85 -3.04 -9.35
C LEU A 101 -2.28 -3.55 -9.43
N ARG A 102 -3.08 -3.26 -8.40
CA ARG A 102 -4.47 -3.69 -8.29
C ARG A 102 -5.32 -2.59 -7.66
N THR A 103 -6.59 -2.57 -8.00
CA THR A 103 -7.60 -1.72 -7.38
C THR A 103 -8.73 -2.60 -6.88
N SER A 104 -9.12 -2.46 -5.62
CA SER A 104 -10.28 -3.16 -5.09
C SER A 104 -11.58 -2.57 -5.65
N PRO A 105 -12.70 -3.32 -5.62
CA PRO A 105 -14.01 -2.71 -5.68
C PRO A 105 -14.17 -1.67 -4.58
N ARG A 106 -15.11 -0.73 -4.74
CA ARG A 106 -15.50 0.18 -3.67
C ARG A 106 -16.18 -0.61 -2.57
N CYS A 107 -15.63 -0.55 -1.36
CA CYS A 107 -16.17 -1.21 -0.18
C CYS A 107 -17.02 -0.20 0.62
N ILE A 108 -18.12 -0.66 1.16
CA ILE A 108 -18.96 0.13 2.07
C ILE A 108 -18.39 0.00 3.48
N GLU A 109 -18.06 1.14 4.08
CA GLU A 109 -17.53 1.23 5.45
C GLU A 109 -18.53 1.96 6.34
N ILE A 110 -18.79 1.43 7.52
CA ILE A 110 -19.53 2.10 8.58
C ILE A 110 -18.62 3.17 9.19
N ARG A 111 -19.03 4.45 9.12
CA ARG A 111 -18.21 5.59 9.57
C ARG A 111 -17.77 5.48 11.03
N LYS A 112 -18.68 5.03 11.90
CA LYS A 112 -18.44 4.96 13.35
C LYS A 112 -17.46 3.86 13.75
N THR A 113 -17.54 2.68 13.12
CA THR A 113 -16.76 1.50 13.51
C THR A 113 -15.56 1.25 12.58
N GLY A 114 -15.54 1.83 11.38
CA GLY A 114 -14.57 1.50 10.35
C GLY A 114 -14.80 0.14 9.68
N GLU A 115 -15.90 -0.54 10.02
CA GLU A 115 -16.24 -1.87 9.54
C GLU A 115 -16.58 -1.89 8.05
N LEU A 116 -15.99 -2.82 7.30
CA LEU A 116 -16.32 -3.06 5.90
C LEU A 116 -17.47 -4.08 5.80
N VAL A 117 -18.61 -3.66 5.29
CA VAL A 117 -19.85 -4.46 5.35
C VAL A 117 -20.30 -5.03 4.02
N ALA A 118 -19.89 -4.48 2.89
CA ALA A 118 -20.29 -4.97 1.57
C ALA A 118 -19.43 -4.38 0.44
N ASN A 119 -19.54 -5.00 -0.75
CA ASN A 119 -19.05 -4.45 -2.00
C ASN A 119 -20.14 -3.57 -2.64
N TYR A 120 -19.83 -2.29 -2.87
CA TYR A 120 -20.76 -1.33 -3.49
C TYR A 120 -21.04 -1.63 -4.96
N GLU A 121 -20.18 -2.35 -5.66
CA GLU A 121 -20.30 -2.54 -7.12
C GLU A 121 -21.49 -3.46 -7.50
N ASN A 122 -21.96 -4.30 -6.58
CA ASN A 122 -23.12 -5.15 -6.81
C ASN A 122 -24.46 -4.47 -6.41
N VAL A 123 -25.58 -5.06 -6.82
CA VAL A 123 -26.93 -4.50 -6.58
C VAL A 123 -27.26 -4.44 -5.09
N GLU A 124 -26.93 -5.52 -4.36
CA GLU A 124 -27.18 -5.63 -2.91
C GLU A 124 -26.38 -4.60 -2.11
N GLY A 125 -25.09 -4.39 -2.49
CA GLY A 125 -24.26 -3.39 -1.87
C GLY A 125 -24.79 -1.97 -2.10
N ARG A 126 -25.19 -1.62 -3.32
CA ARG A 126 -25.80 -0.30 -3.59
C ARG A 126 -27.01 -0.06 -2.72
N LYS A 127 -27.93 -1.04 -2.62
CA LYS A 127 -29.09 -0.96 -1.75
C LYS A 127 -28.68 -0.78 -0.28
N LYS A 128 -27.71 -1.59 0.20
CA LYS A 128 -27.19 -1.46 1.57
C LYS A 128 -26.62 -0.07 1.84
N TYR A 129 -25.90 0.50 0.88
CA TYR A 129 -25.34 1.87 1.00
C TYR A 129 -26.45 2.93 1.09
N GLU A 130 -27.50 2.81 0.29
CA GLU A 130 -28.69 3.68 0.33
C GLU A 130 -29.42 3.57 1.69
N ASP A 131 -29.61 2.36 2.20
CA ASP A 131 -30.23 2.10 3.49
C ASP A 131 -29.43 2.68 4.67
N LEU A 132 -28.10 2.65 4.59
CA LEU A 132 -27.20 3.19 5.62
C LEU A 132 -27.09 4.73 5.54
N GLY A 133 -27.25 5.31 4.37
CA GLY A 133 -27.19 6.76 4.15
C GLY A 133 -25.90 7.38 4.72
N ASN A 134 -26.07 8.40 5.57
CA ASN A 134 -24.95 9.15 6.17
C ASN A 134 -24.10 8.33 7.16
N LEU A 135 -24.54 7.15 7.59
CA LEU A 135 -23.77 6.27 8.47
C LEU A 135 -22.65 5.54 7.74
N ALA A 136 -22.66 5.52 6.42
CA ALA A 136 -21.68 4.84 5.61
C ALA A 136 -20.80 5.79 4.78
N THR A 137 -19.67 5.28 4.36
CA THR A 137 -18.79 5.89 3.35
C THR A 137 -18.24 4.80 2.43
N LEU A 138 -17.71 5.20 1.30
CA LEU A 138 -17.04 4.27 0.38
C LEU A 138 -15.53 4.32 0.60
N ARG A 139 -14.91 3.16 0.63
CA ARG A 139 -13.46 2.99 0.73
C ARG A 139 -12.95 2.19 -0.46
N THR A 140 -11.82 2.58 -1.01
CA THR A 140 -11.11 1.86 -2.09
C THR A 140 -9.70 1.57 -1.63
N PHE A 141 -9.22 0.37 -1.95
CA PHE A 141 -7.87 -0.07 -1.68
C PHE A 141 -7.10 -0.25 -2.98
N TYR A 142 -5.83 0.11 -2.95
CA TYR A 142 -4.91 -0.04 -4.06
C TYR A 142 -3.69 -0.80 -3.60
N LEU A 143 -3.29 -1.83 -4.34
CA LEU A 143 -2.01 -2.49 -4.15
C LEU A 143 -0.96 -1.69 -4.90
N ILE A 144 0.08 -1.21 -4.22
CA ILE A 144 1.03 -0.27 -4.79
C ILE A 144 2.48 -0.62 -4.50
N TYR A 145 3.37 -0.18 -5.38
CA TYR A 145 4.80 0.00 -5.11
C TYR A 145 5.16 1.48 -5.20
N LEU A 146 5.83 2.00 -4.16
CA LEU A 146 6.41 3.33 -4.16
C LEU A 146 7.80 3.28 -4.78
N VAL A 147 8.13 4.29 -5.58
CA VAL A 147 9.43 4.39 -6.28
C VAL A 147 10.07 5.76 -6.11
N ASP A 148 11.41 5.79 -6.20
CA ASP A 148 12.20 7.01 -6.23
C ASP A 148 12.16 7.70 -7.62
N GLU A 149 12.93 8.78 -7.76
CA GLU A 149 13.05 9.52 -9.03
C GLU A 149 13.75 8.70 -10.14
N ASN A 150 14.53 7.69 -9.77
CA ASN A 150 15.20 6.77 -10.68
C ASN A 150 14.38 5.51 -10.97
N ASN A 151 13.14 5.47 -10.48
CA ASN A 151 12.22 4.35 -10.60
C ASN A 151 12.65 3.08 -9.81
N ASN A 152 13.52 3.21 -8.79
CA ASN A 152 13.83 2.12 -7.88
C ASN A 152 12.74 2.00 -6.82
N ASN A 153 12.41 0.77 -6.42
CA ASN A 153 11.41 0.53 -5.39
C ASN A 153 11.92 1.03 -4.01
N PHE A 154 11.07 1.75 -3.27
CA PHE A 154 11.34 2.10 -1.88
C PHE A 154 11.19 0.93 -0.92
N HIS A 155 10.59 -0.17 -1.35
CA HIS A 155 10.30 -1.32 -0.49
C HIS A 155 10.22 -2.62 -1.30
N ASP A 156 10.42 -3.75 -0.62
CA ASP A 156 10.47 -5.07 -1.22
C ASP A 156 9.09 -5.71 -1.38
N LEU A 157 8.21 -5.52 -0.39
CA LEU A 157 6.82 -6.03 -0.42
C LEU A 157 5.84 -4.91 -0.74
N PRO A 158 4.77 -5.16 -1.52
CA PRO A 158 3.79 -4.13 -1.85
C PRO A 158 3.07 -3.58 -0.61
N LEU A 159 2.55 -2.36 -0.73
CA LEU A 159 1.72 -1.69 0.26
C LEU A 159 0.26 -1.67 -0.18
N ILE A 160 -0.64 -1.69 0.79
CA ILE A 160 -2.06 -1.41 0.56
C ILE A 160 -2.33 0.07 0.84
N LEU A 161 -2.62 0.85 -0.18
CA LEU A 161 -3.07 2.23 -0.03
C LEU A 161 -4.58 2.25 0.17
N SER A 162 -5.03 2.77 1.30
CA SER A 162 -6.43 2.92 1.67
C SER A 162 -6.89 4.37 1.51
N ILE A 163 -7.95 4.60 0.73
CA ILE A 163 -8.52 5.93 0.53
C ILE A 163 -10.04 5.84 0.68
N LYS A 164 -10.66 6.81 1.38
CA LYS A 164 -12.10 6.83 1.64
C LYS A 164 -12.80 8.10 1.18
N GLY A 165 -14.12 7.97 1.00
CA GLY A 165 -15.01 9.10 0.71
C GLY A 165 -14.68 9.81 -0.61
N VAL A 166 -14.81 11.14 -0.59
CA VAL A 166 -14.56 11.98 -1.77
C VAL A 166 -13.11 11.90 -2.25
N ALA A 167 -12.15 11.76 -1.32
CA ALA A 167 -10.74 11.59 -1.69
C ALA A 167 -10.53 10.36 -2.59
N ALA A 168 -11.23 9.23 -2.32
CA ALA A 168 -11.16 8.04 -3.15
C ALA A 168 -11.71 8.27 -4.57
N VAL A 169 -12.80 9.04 -4.68
CA VAL A 169 -13.37 9.41 -5.98
C VAL A 169 -12.38 10.26 -6.78
N ARG A 170 -11.83 11.32 -6.16
CA ARG A 170 -10.86 12.23 -6.80
C ARG A 170 -9.57 11.50 -7.21
N PHE A 171 -9.08 10.61 -6.36
CA PHE A 171 -7.90 9.79 -6.69
C PHE A 171 -8.18 8.86 -7.87
N GLY A 172 -9.32 8.17 -7.87
CA GLY A 172 -9.71 7.31 -8.98
C GLY A 172 -9.91 8.05 -10.31
N GLU A 173 -10.44 9.28 -10.28
CA GLU A 173 -10.56 10.15 -11.45
C GLU A 173 -9.19 10.56 -12.00
N ALA A 174 -8.30 11.04 -11.13
CA ALA A 174 -6.93 11.42 -11.50
C ALA A 174 -6.16 10.23 -12.09
N TYR A 175 -6.25 9.05 -11.49
CA TYR A 175 -5.59 7.86 -12.00
C TYR A 175 -6.16 7.40 -13.36
N ARG A 176 -7.47 7.45 -13.57
CA ARG A 176 -8.08 7.16 -14.88
C ARG A 176 -7.59 8.13 -15.95
N GLN A 177 -7.52 9.42 -15.62
CA GLN A 177 -7.02 10.43 -16.55
C GLN A 177 -5.55 10.20 -16.87
N PHE A 178 -4.71 9.90 -15.87
CA PHE A 178 -3.30 9.55 -16.07
C PHE A 178 -3.15 8.36 -17.03
N LYS A 179 -3.88 7.26 -16.80
CA LYS A 179 -3.84 6.09 -17.68
C LYS A 179 -4.13 6.45 -19.15
N ARG A 180 -5.18 7.25 -19.36
CA ARG A 180 -5.54 7.70 -20.72
C ARG A 180 -4.45 8.55 -21.35
N GLN A 181 -3.82 9.46 -20.62
CA GLN A 181 -2.72 10.28 -21.15
C GLN A 181 -1.49 9.43 -21.47
N LEU A 182 -1.18 8.46 -20.63
CA LEU A 182 -0.10 7.50 -20.85
C LEU A 182 -0.31 6.69 -22.15
N GLU A 183 -1.52 6.20 -22.37
CA GLU A 183 -1.89 5.46 -23.59
C GLU A 183 -1.76 6.32 -24.85
N ILE A 184 -2.21 7.59 -24.79
CA ILE A 184 -2.11 8.53 -25.90
C ILE A 184 -0.64 8.81 -26.22
N ALA A 185 0.17 9.15 -25.22
CA ALA A 185 1.59 9.42 -25.41
C ALA A 185 2.34 8.20 -25.96
N TYR A 186 2.00 6.99 -25.48
CA TYR A 186 2.55 5.75 -26.01
C TYR A 186 2.18 5.51 -27.48
N ALA A 187 0.91 5.72 -27.87
CA ALA A 187 0.47 5.56 -29.24
C ALA A 187 1.19 6.54 -30.18
N ASN A 188 1.32 7.81 -29.77
CA ASN A 188 2.02 8.84 -30.53
C ASN A 188 3.52 8.53 -30.66
N ARG A 189 4.19 8.11 -29.59
CA ARG A 189 5.60 7.67 -29.62
C ARG A 189 5.82 6.53 -30.61
N ARG A 190 4.87 5.59 -30.65
CA ARG A 190 4.89 4.44 -31.56
C ARG A 190 4.39 4.77 -32.97
N LYS A 191 3.89 6.01 -33.20
CA LYS A 191 3.24 6.43 -34.46
C LYS A 191 2.12 5.47 -34.90
N THR A 192 1.33 5.02 -33.92
CA THR A 192 0.21 4.10 -34.13
C THR A 192 -1.11 4.77 -33.73
N GLN A 193 -2.22 4.24 -34.27
CA GLN A 193 -3.54 4.67 -33.82
C GLN A 193 -3.72 4.35 -32.33
N TYR A 194 -4.38 5.27 -31.60
CA TYR A 194 -4.78 5.05 -30.22
C TYR A 194 -5.66 3.80 -30.10
N LYS A 195 -5.30 2.94 -29.12
CA LYS A 195 -6.10 1.81 -28.65
C LYS A 195 -5.95 1.71 -27.15
N PRO A 196 -7.05 1.51 -26.39
CA PRO A 196 -6.97 1.23 -24.97
C PRO A 196 -6.02 0.07 -24.68
N LYS A 197 -5.28 0.18 -23.59
CA LYS A 197 -4.33 -0.85 -23.14
C LYS A 197 -4.94 -1.65 -21.99
N ASP A 198 -4.41 -2.84 -21.78
CA ASP A 198 -4.79 -3.73 -20.70
C ASP A 198 -4.14 -3.35 -19.34
N GLU A 199 -4.47 -4.11 -18.32
CA GLU A 199 -3.92 -3.91 -16.97
C GLU A 199 -2.40 -4.09 -16.95
N ARG A 200 -1.87 -5.03 -17.73
CA ARG A 200 -0.45 -5.32 -17.80
C ARG A 200 0.39 -4.13 -18.26
N PHE A 201 -0.13 -3.35 -19.20
CA PHE A 201 0.50 -2.09 -19.59
C PHE A 201 0.45 -1.05 -18.48
N HIS A 202 -0.67 -0.94 -17.78
CA HIS A 202 -0.88 0.10 -16.78
C HIS A 202 -0.07 -0.09 -15.49
N ILE A 203 0.20 -1.32 -15.08
CA ILE A 203 1.03 -1.59 -13.90
C ILE A 203 2.48 -1.13 -14.06
N ALA A 204 3.00 -1.10 -15.30
CA ALA A 204 4.31 -0.54 -15.61
C ALA A 204 4.31 1.00 -15.59
N GLY A 205 3.13 1.63 -15.52
CA GLY A 205 2.97 3.08 -15.40
C GLY A 205 3.32 3.59 -14.01
N ILE A 206 3.93 4.79 -13.94
CA ILE A 206 4.25 5.49 -12.69
C ILE A 206 3.30 6.66 -12.53
N PHE A 207 2.35 6.54 -11.63
CA PHE A 207 1.45 7.61 -11.25
C PHE A 207 2.09 8.48 -10.16
N ASN A 208 2.13 9.79 -10.37
CA ASN A 208 2.75 10.74 -9.46
C ASN A 208 1.76 11.86 -9.11
N PRO A 209 0.80 11.63 -8.19
CA PRO A 209 -0.11 12.66 -7.71
C PRO A 209 0.54 13.57 -6.69
N THR A 210 0.21 14.87 -6.74
CA THR A 210 0.52 15.82 -5.66
C THR A 210 -0.76 16.10 -4.89
N PHE A 211 -0.78 15.71 -3.63
CA PHE A 211 -1.90 15.93 -2.73
C PHE A 211 -1.95 17.37 -2.23
N LYS A 212 -3.16 17.94 -2.21
CA LYS A 212 -3.45 19.24 -1.57
C LYS A 212 -4.77 19.16 -0.82
N PRO A 213 -4.93 19.99 0.23
CA PRO A 213 -6.21 20.09 0.91
C PRO A 213 -7.26 20.72 -0.01
N SER A 214 -8.45 20.16 -0.01
CA SER A 214 -9.63 20.70 -0.68
C SER A 214 -10.83 20.62 0.25
N LEU A 215 -11.69 21.62 0.20
CA LEU A 215 -12.94 21.63 0.97
C LEU A 215 -14.05 20.98 0.12
N GLU A 216 -14.34 19.73 0.41
CA GLU A 216 -15.23 18.88 -0.38
C GLU A 216 -16.49 18.43 0.38
N PRO A 217 -17.62 18.19 -0.31
CA PRO A 217 -17.88 18.52 -1.72
C PRO A 217 -18.07 20.04 -1.91
N PRO A 218 -17.75 20.60 -3.10
CA PRO A 218 -17.81 22.04 -3.31
C PRO A 218 -19.22 22.63 -3.11
N ASP A 219 -20.25 21.88 -3.50
CA ASP A 219 -21.65 22.30 -3.48
C ASP A 219 -22.48 21.65 -2.34
N GLY A 220 -21.79 20.90 -1.41
CA GLY A 220 -22.44 20.21 -0.31
C GLY A 220 -22.73 21.11 0.89
N GLU A 221 -23.79 20.81 1.66
CA GLU A 221 -24.09 21.48 2.92
C GLU A 221 -23.03 21.16 4.00
N GLN A 222 -22.57 19.90 4.04
CA GLN A 222 -21.51 19.45 4.96
C GLN A 222 -20.20 19.32 4.20
N LYS A 223 -19.28 20.22 4.48
CA LYS A 223 -17.95 20.24 3.87
C LYS A 223 -16.90 19.78 4.85
N SER A 224 -15.95 19.00 4.35
CA SER A 224 -14.77 18.58 5.11
C SER A 224 -13.49 18.79 4.30
N TRP A 225 -12.39 19.04 5.02
CA TRP A 225 -11.07 19.09 4.40
C TRP A 225 -10.64 17.66 4.04
N VAL A 226 -10.33 17.45 2.76
CA VAL A 226 -9.83 16.17 2.25
C VAL A 226 -8.58 16.39 1.40
N ALA A 227 -7.67 15.44 1.44
CA ALA A 227 -6.52 15.42 0.56
C ALA A 227 -6.94 14.92 -0.83
N VAL A 228 -6.81 15.75 -1.83
CA VAL A 228 -7.11 15.41 -3.23
C VAL A 228 -5.86 15.49 -4.09
N PRO A 229 -5.73 14.66 -5.15
CA PRO A 229 -4.71 14.83 -6.18
C PRO A 229 -5.00 16.11 -6.98
N ALA A 230 -4.53 17.24 -6.48
CA ALA A 230 -4.77 18.54 -7.12
C ALA A 230 -3.99 18.69 -8.41
N TYR A 231 -2.87 17.98 -8.53
CA TYR A 231 -2.03 17.88 -9.71
C TYR A 231 -1.48 16.45 -9.81
N PHE A 232 -1.26 15.99 -11.00
CA PHE A 232 -0.47 14.78 -11.27
C PHE A 232 0.30 14.96 -12.58
N ALA A 233 1.56 14.52 -12.56
CA ALA A 233 2.40 14.59 -13.72
C ALA A 233 1.88 13.64 -14.82
N THR A 234 1.84 14.13 -16.06
CA THR A 234 1.45 13.35 -17.24
C THR A 234 2.54 13.43 -18.30
N PRO A 235 2.74 12.37 -19.10
CA PRO A 235 3.69 12.43 -20.20
C PRO A 235 3.27 13.47 -21.25
N ALA A 236 4.26 14.08 -21.89
CA ALA A 236 4.00 14.92 -23.04
C ALA A 236 3.23 14.14 -24.13
N PRO A 237 2.25 14.74 -24.80
CA PRO A 237 1.44 14.02 -25.81
C PRO A 237 2.26 13.34 -26.90
N GLN A 238 3.46 13.89 -27.22
CA GLN A 238 4.39 13.34 -28.21
C GLN A 238 5.12 12.07 -27.69
N GLY A 239 5.13 11.85 -26.36
CA GLY A 239 5.79 10.72 -25.71
C GLY A 239 7.31 10.86 -25.58
N ASP A 240 7.84 12.08 -25.64
CA ASP A 240 9.29 12.33 -25.58
C ASP A 240 9.88 11.98 -24.21
N ASP A 241 9.11 12.18 -23.13
CA ASP A 241 9.45 11.92 -21.73
C ASP A 241 8.84 10.63 -21.16
N LEU A 242 8.41 9.72 -22.05
CA LEU A 242 7.63 8.52 -21.66
C LEU A 242 8.36 7.62 -20.63
N SER A 243 9.69 7.59 -20.66
CA SER A 243 10.52 6.82 -19.71
C SER A 243 10.36 7.27 -18.23
N ASN A 244 9.90 8.50 -18.00
CA ASN A 244 9.61 8.99 -16.66
C ASN A 244 8.26 8.47 -16.10
N TYR A 245 7.40 7.93 -16.97
CA TYR A 245 6.03 7.53 -16.68
C TYR A 245 5.73 6.07 -16.97
N LEU A 246 6.60 5.38 -17.69
CA LEU A 246 6.42 3.99 -18.07
C LEU A 246 7.76 3.25 -17.99
N VAL A 247 7.81 2.18 -17.21
CA VAL A 247 9.00 1.34 -16.97
C VAL A 247 8.72 -0.09 -17.46
N PRO A 248 8.81 -0.34 -18.80
CA PRO A 248 8.50 -1.66 -19.36
C PRO A 248 9.36 -2.79 -18.79
N GLN A 249 10.58 -2.48 -18.34
CA GLN A 249 11.52 -3.46 -17.78
C GLN A 249 11.02 -4.11 -16.49
N LYS A 250 10.15 -3.42 -15.73
CA LYS A 250 9.54 -3.94 -14.50
C LYS A 250 8.22 -4.67 -14.74
N GLU A 251 7.70 -4.65 -15.95
CA GLU A 251 6.37 -5.15 -16.26
C GLU A 251 6.20 -6.62 -15.87
N GLU A 252 7.17 -7.47 -16.18
CA GLU A 252 7.10 -8.90 -15.90
C GLU A 252 7.13 -9.18 -14.38
N GLU A 253 8.04 -8.52 -13.65
CA GLU A 253 8.12 -8.60 -12.18
C GLU A 253 6.80 -8.16 -11.52
N LEU A 254 6.30 -6.98 -11.89
CA LEU A 254 5.06 -6.44 -11.35
C LEU A 254 3.84 -7.31 -11.72
N TRP A 255 3.84 -7.90 -12.92
CA TRP A 255 2.77 -8.79 -13.34
C TRP A 255 2.75 -10.12 -12.57
N ALA A 256 3.90 -10.66 -12.21
CA ALA A 256 3.98 -11.85 -11.34
C ALA A 256 3.32 -11.58 -9.98
N ILE A 257 3.54 -10.39 -9.40
CA ILE A 257 2.88 -9.96 -8.15
C ILE A 257 1.37 -9.81 -8.34
N VAL A 258 0.94 -9.23 -9.46
CA VAL A 258 -0.49 -9.12 -9.80
C VAL A 258 -1.14 -10.50 -9.88
N GLN A 259 -0.47 -11.49 -10.48
CA GLN A 259 -0.97 -12.85 -10.57
C GLN A 259 -1.04 -13.56 -9.22
N SER A 260 -0.03 -13.40 -8.36
CA SER A 260 -0.05 -13.96 -7.00
C SER A 260 -1.12 -13.30 -6.12
N SER A 261 -1.55 -12.08 -6.48
CA SER A 261 -2.55 -11.29 -5.75
C SER A 261 -3.96 -11.35 -6.36
N ASN A 262 -4.31 -12.40 -7.08
CA ASN A 262 -5.61 -12.53 -7.76
C ASN A 262 -6.82 -12.38 -6.84
N GLU A 263 -6.69 -12.76 -5.58
CA GLU A 263 -7.75 -12.65 -4.57
C GLU A 263 -7.76 -11.32 -3.82
N PHE A 264 -6.91 -10.34 -4.18
CA PHE A 264 -6.81 -9.05 -3.48
C PHE A 264 -8.18 -8.42 -3.20
N SER A 265 -9.03 -8.36 -4.22
CA SER A 265 -10.34 -7.72 -4.12
C SER A 265 -11.35 -8.49 -3.26
N SER A 266 -11.30 -9.83 -3.27
CA SER A 266 -12.20 -10.67 -2.49
C SER A 266 -11.74 -10.87 -1.05
N ASN A 267 -10.43 -10.90 -0.84
CA ASN A 267 -9.86 -11.14 0.47
C ASN A 267 -10.00 -9.93 1.41
N ILE A 268 -9.88 -8.69 0.91
CA ILE A 268 -10.08 -7.50 1.74
C ILE A 268 -11.44 -7.53 2.46
N LEU A 269 -12.52 -7.84 1.74
CA LEU A 269 -13.84 -7.92 2.36
C LEU A 269 -14.00 -9.13 3.29
N LYS A 270 -13.49 -10.29 2.90
CA LYS A 270 -13.55 -11.51 3.72
C LYS A 270 -12.78 -11.34 5.02
N THR A 271 -11.55 -10.82 4.96
CA THR A 271 -10.70 -10.60 6.14
C THR A 271 -11.35 -9.62 7.10
N ALA A 272 -11.92 -8.53 6.59
CA ALA A 272 -12.64 -7.58 7.42
C ALA A 272 -13.87 -8.21 8.09
N GLN A 273 -14.63 -9.06 7.38
CA GLN A 273 -15.80 -9.76 7.91
C GLN A 273 -15.42 -10.83 8.93
N GLU A 274 -14.36 -11.59 8.68
CA GLU A 274 -13.85 -12.58 9.63
C GLU A 274 -13.36 -11.92 10.91
N HIS A 275 -12.66 -10.80 10.79
CA HIS A 275 -12.23 -10.02 11.92
C HIS A 275 -13.41 -9.54 12.78
N ASN A 276 -14.45 -9.01 12.17
CA ASN A 276 -15.64 -8.56 12.88
C ASN A 276 -16.34 -9.71 13.59
N ARG A 277 -16.44 -10.90 12.98
CA ARG A 277 -16.99 -12.10 13.63
C ARG A 277 -16.18 -12.52 14.86
N MET A 278 -14.84 -12.42 14.78
CA MET A 278 -13.97 -12.74 15.93
C MET A 278 -14.17 -11.75 17.09
N LEU A 279 -14.35 -10.46 16.80
CA LEU A 279 -14.63 -9.44 17.80
C LEU A 279 -16.02 -9.65 18.45
N GLU A 280 -17.04 -9.99 17.68
CA GLU A 280 -18.39 -10.31 18.18
C GLU A 280 -18.35 -11.55 19.08
N SER A 281 -17.66 -12.62 18.65
CA SER A 281 -17.53 -13.85 19.46
C SER A 281 -16.71 -13.66 20.74
N ALA A 282 -15.76 -12.73 20.74
CA ALA A 282 -14.97 -12.39 21.94
C ALA A 282 -15.78 -11.53 22.93
N SER A 283 -16.74 -10.71 22.45
CA SER A 283 -17.62 -9.91 23.31
C SER A 283 -18.68 -10.76 24.02
N ASP A 284 -19.09 -11.88 23.46
CA ASP A 284 -20.04 -12.82 24.06
C ASP A 284 -19.39 -13.75 25.12
N SER A 285 -18.06 -13.88 25.10
CA SER A 285 -17.30 -14.63 26.11
C SER A 285 -16.70 -13.71 27.16
N THR A 286 -17.54 -13.14 28.04
CA THR A 286 -17.08 -12.47 29.26
C THR A 286 -16.49 -13.51 30.23
N ASN A 287 -15.22 -13.88 30.01
CA ASN A 287 -14.29 -14.26 31.07
C ASN A 287 -12.85 -14.33 30.52
N ALA A 288 -12.10 -13.33 30.92
CA ALA A 288 -10.64 -13.28 31.11
C ALA A 288 -9.74 -14.10 30.20
N THR A 289 -9.05 -13.42 29.32
CA THR A 289 -7.58 -13.51 29.22
C THR A 289 -7.11 -12.44 28.22
N THR A 290 -6.20 -11.61 28.65
CA THR A 290 -5.55 -10.57 27.85
C THR A 290 -4.87 -11.21 26.66
N ILE A 291 -5.45 -11.08 25.46
CA ILE A 291 -4.83 -11.46 24.20
C ILE A 291 -4.18 -10.19 23.63
N ASP A 292 -2.93 -10.35 23.26
CA ASP A 292 -2.08 -9.31 22.67
C ASP A 292 -2.75 -8.68 21.44
N THR A 293 -3.29 -7.46 21.62
CA THR A 293 -4.11 -6.73 20.64
C THR A 293 -3.30 -6.07 19.52
N ASN A 294 -1.99 -6.31 19.44
CA ASN A 294 -1.11 -5.58 18.52
C ASN A 294 -1.16 -6.02 17.04
N ALA A 295 -1.64 -7.23 16.76
CA ALA A 295 -1.70 -7.72 15.37
C ALA A 295 -2.99 -7.33 14.63
N VAL A 296 -4.02 -6.91 15.33
CA VAL A 296 -5.39 -6.80 14.83
C VAL A 296 -5.86 -5.35 14.62
N ALA A 297 -5.18 -4.39 15.24
CA ALA A 297 -5.52 -2.97 15.18
C ALA A 297 -5.31 -2.32 13.78
N VAL A 298 -4.74 -3.03 12.81
CA VAL A 298 -4.32 -2.46 11.53
C VAL A 298 -5.50 -2.13 10.60
N ILE A 299 -6.62 -2.83 10.69
CA ILE A 299 -7.77 -2.60 9.81
C ILE A 299 -8.85 -1.70 10.45
N ALA A 300 -8.98 -1.71 11.78
CA ALA A 300 -10.07 -1.03 12.49
C ALA A 300 -9.81 0.45 12.85
N ASN A 301 -8.56 0.92 12.88
CA ASN A 301 -8.20 2.26 13.34
C ASN A 301 -7.91 3.24 12.20
N ALA A 302 -8.71 3.26 11.16
CA ALA A 302 -8.68 4.34 10.19
C ALA A 302 -9.74 5.37 10.57
N ASP A 303 -9.33 6.30 11.38
CA ASP A 303 -9.84 7.65 11.60
C ASP A 303 -11.35 7.94 11.45
N GLU A 304 -12.00 8.12 12.56
CA GLU A 304 -13.14 9.02 12.63
C GLU A 304 -12.67 10.44 12.30
N LEU A 305 -13.22 11.04 11.24
CA LEU A 305 -13.07 12.47 11.00
C LEU A 305 -13.88 13.23 12.06
N PRO A 306 -13.36 14.34 12.59
CA PRO A 306 -14.22 15.32 13.27
C PRO A 306 -15.15 15.92 12.23
N TYR A 307 -16.39 16.12 12.61
CA TYR A 307 -17.45 16.81 11.87
C TYR A 307 -17.04 18.22 11.44
#